data_f321630c68a74b13f571a1f9a36b5c97
#
_entry.id   f321630c68a74b13f571a1f9a36b5c97
#
_cell.length_a   1.000
_cell.length_b   1.000
_cell.length_c   1.000
_cell.angle_alpha   90.00
_cell.angle_beta   90.00
_cell.angle_gamma   90.00
#
_symmetry.space_group_name_H-M   'P 1'
#
loop_
_entity.id
_entity.type
_entity.pdbx_description
1 polymer ?
#
loop_
_entity_poly.entity_id
_entity_poly.type
_entity_poly.pdbx_seq_one_letter_code
_entity_poly.pdbx_strand_id
1 'polypeptide(L)'
;MTDEPFRVQITRRAQKDIATLTPKLKQKLHEIIINRIAMNPFDGKKLMGDLKGCWSVRLTLKDRVVYSIDEQNRIVYILRARTHYE
;
A
#
# COMPACT_ATOMS: atom_id res chain seq x y z
N MET A 1 -19.20 13.14 9.05
CA MET A 1 -18.22 12.48 8.19
C MET A 1 -16.87 13.07 8.42
N THR A 2 -15.90 12.23 8.69
CA THR A 2 -14.55 12.68 8.93
C THR A 2 -13.74 12.53 7.65
N ASP A 3 -13.02 13.57 7.28
CA ASP A 3 -12.09 13.53 6.18
C ASP A 3 -10.68 13.15 6.66
N GLU A 4 -10.62 12.54 7.83
CA GLU A 4 -9.34 12.13 8.40
C GLU A 4 -8.74 11.01 7.57
N PRO A 5 -7.45 11.08 7.28
CA PRO A 5 -6.79 9.98 6.59
C PRO A 5 -6.76 8.72 7.45
N PHE A 6 -6.68 7.57 6.79
CA PHE A 6 -6.49 6.32 7.50
C PHE A 6 -5.11 6.30 8.13
N ARG A 7 -4.99 5.63 9.27
CA ARG A 7 -3.68 5.34 9.85
C ARG A 7 -3.03 4.27 8.97
N VAL A 8 -1.72 4.39 8.79
CA VAL A 8 -0.99 3.43 7.96
C VAL A 8 0.06 2.75 8.81
N GLN A 9 0.03 1.42 8.79
CA GLN A 9 1.04 0.62 9.44
C GLN A 9 1.77 -0.19 8.40
N ILE A 10 3.09 -0.25 8.52
CA ILE A 10 3.92 -0.96 7.56
C ILE A 10 4.39 -2.24 8.22
N THR A 11 4.00 -3.40 7.64
CA THR A 11 4.40 -4.69 8.18
C THR A 11 5.91 -4.86 8.07
N ARG A 12 6.45 -5.81 8.86
CA ARG A 12 7.87 -6.10 8.83
C ARG A 12 8.32 -6.51 7.43
N ARG A 13 7.50 -7.31 6.75
CA ARG A 13 7.82 -7.75 5.39
C ARG A 13 7.87 -6.59 4.42
N ALA A 14 6.92 -5.67 4.52
CA ALA A 14 6.93 -4.48 3.69
C ALA A 14 8.14 -3.59 4.00
N GLN A 15 8.53 -3.50 5.27
CA GLN A 15 9.72 -2.73 5.64
C GLN A 15 10.97 -3.30 4.96
N LYS A 16 11.07 -4.62 4.87
CA LYS A 16 12.19 -5.26 4.16
C LYS A 16 12.17 -4.92 2.68
N ASP A 17 10.99 -4.94 2.07
CA ASP A 17 10.84 -4.55 0.67
C ASP A 17 11.29 -3.11 0.46
N ILE A 18 10.84 -2.22 1.34
CA ILE A 18 11.17 -0.79 1.25
C ILE A 18 12.67 -0.57 1.34
N ALA A 19 13.34 -1.33 2.20
CA ALA A 19 14.78 -1.20 2.39
C ALA A 19 15.56 -1.48 1.09
N THR A 20 14.99 -2.25 0.16
CA THR A 20 15.65 -2.54 -1.12
C THR A 20 15.39 -1.51 -2.20
N LEU A 21 14.51 -0.55 -1.95
CA LEU A 21 14.18 0.47 -2.93
C LEU A 21 15.25 1.56 -2.98
N THR A 22 15.39 2.19 -4.15
CA THR A 22 16.26 3.35 -4.27
C THR A 22 15.66 4.52 -3.48
N PRO A 23 16.45 5.53 -3.10
CA PRO A 23 15.90 6.70 -2.40
C PRO A 23 14.77 7.37 -3.17
N LYS A 24 14.87 7.42 -4.48
CA LYS A 24 13.83 8.02 -5.33
C LYS A 24 12.52 7.24 -5.23
N LEU A 25 12.60 5.90 -5.24
CA LEU A 25 11.41 5.07 -5.12
C LEU A 25 10.85 5.09 -3.71
N LYS A 26 11.69 5.21 -2.70
CA LYS A 26 11.21 5.37 -1.33
C LYS A 26 10.38 6.63 -1.18
N GLN A 27 10.84 7.72 -1.77
CA GLN A 27 10.10 8.97 -1.75
C GLN A 27 8.78 8.86 -2.49
N LYS A 28 8.79 8.22 -3.66
CA LYS A 28 7.58 8.00 -4.44
C LYS A 28 6.57 7.17 -3.65
N LEU A 29 7.04 6.10 -3.00
CA LEU A 29 6.21 5.25 -2.17
C LEU A 29 5.59 6.05 -1.03
N HIS A 30 6.37 6.88 -0.37
CA HIS A 30 5.90 7.71 0.73
C HIS A 30 4.77 8.64 0.26
N GLU A 31 4.93 9.26 -0.88
CA GLU A 31 3.91 10.13 -1.45
C GLU A 31 2.64 9.36 -1.81
N ILE A 32 2.78 8.17 -2.36
CA ILE A 32 1.64 7.32 -2.69
C ILE A 32 0.89 6.94 -1.43
N ILE A 33 1.60 6.57 -0.38
CA ILE A 33 0.98 6.18 0.89
C ILE A 33 0.20 7.36 1.49
N ILE A 34 0.82 8.52 1.56
CA ILE A 34 0.21 9.68 2.21
C ILE A 34 -0.91 10.29 1.37
N ASN A 35 -0.68 10.48 0.07
CA ASN A 35 -1.59 11.23 -0.78
C ASN A 35 -2.69 10.38 -1.42
N ARG A 36 -2.48 9.08 -1.53
CA ARG A 36 -3.46 8.20 -2.16
C ARG A 36 -4.02 7.18 -1.19
N ILE A 37 -3.16 6.33 -0.65
CA ILE A 37 -3.62 5.18 0.15
C ILE A 37 -4.27 5.63 1.44
N ALA A 38 -3.63 6.52 2.19
CA ALA A 38 -4.18 6.98 3.46
C ALA A 38 -5.44 7.81 3.27
N MET A 39 -5.53 8.58 2.19
CA MET A 39 -6.68 9.44 1.94
C MET A 39 -7.88 8.66 1.41
N ASN A 40 -7.64 7.70 0.52
CA ASN A 40 -8.72 6.88 -0.04
C ASN A 40 -8.17 5.51 -0.45
N PRO A 41 -8.04 4.59 0.52
CA PRO A 41 -7.48 3.27 0.21
C PRO A 41 -8.33 2.45 -0.73
N PHE A 42 -9.61 2.78 -0.89
CA PHE A 42 -10.50 2.04 -1.79
C PHE A 42 -10.32 2.42 -3.26
N ASP A 43 -9.46 3.41 -3.53
CA ASP A 43 -9.16 3.83 -4.90
C ASP A 43 -8.14 2.91 -5.58
N GLY A 44 -7.54 1.99 -4.85
CA GLY A 44 -6.61 1.02 -5.41
C GLY A 44 -7.33 -0.09 -6.15
N LYS A 45 -6.55 -0.98 -6.75
CA LYS A 45 -7.08 -2.13 -7.45
C LYS A 45 -7.33 -3.28 -6.48
N LYS A 46 -8.56 -3.76 -6.45
CA LYS A 46 -8.93 -4.90 -5.61
C LYS A 46 -8.36 -6.18 -6.21
N LEU A 47 -7.71 -6.97 -5.37
CA LEU A 47 -7.07 -8.20 -5.82
C LEU A 47 -8.01 -9.38 -5.64
N MET A 48 -7.80 -10.38 -6.49
CA MET A 48 -8.61 -11.60 -6.51
C MET A 48 -7.71 -12.82 -6.27
N GLY A 49 -8.33 -13.99 -6.13
CA GLY A 49 -7.60 -15.22 -5.92
C GLY A 49 -7.01 -15.32 -4.52
N ASP A 50 -5.76 -15.74 -4.44
CA ASP A 50 -5.09 -15.95 -3.14
C ASP A 50 -4.93 -14.67 -2.33
N LEU A 51 -5.03 -13.52 -3.00
CA LEU A 51 -4.90 -12.22 -2.35
C LEU A 51 -6.24 -11.52 -2.19
N LYS A 52 -7.32 -12.28 -2.23
CA LYS A 52 -8.66 -11.74 -2.03
C LYS A 52 -8.72 -10.99 -0.69
N GLY A 53 -9.29 -9.79 -0.71
CA GLY A 53 -9.33 -8.94 0.47
C GLY A 53 -8.21 -7.93 0.53
N CYS A 54 -7.26 -8.03 -0.41
CA CYS A 54 -6.16 -7.07 -0.50
C CYS A 54 -6.37 -6.12 -1.69
N TRP A 55 -5.63 -5.02 -1.65
CA TRP A 55 -5.68 -3.98 -2.68
C TRP A 55 -4.27 -3.68 -3.13
N SER A 56 -4.12 -3.10 -4.31
CA SER A 56 -2.80 -2.72 -4.77
C SER A 56 -2.83 -1.37 -5.49
N VAL A 57 -1.68 -0.71 -5.44
CA VAL A 57 -1.41 0.52 -6.19
C VAL A 57 -0.06 0.32 -6.85
N ARG A 58 0.05 0.73 -8.11
CA ARG A 58 1.30 0.57 -8.84
C ARG A 58 2.35 1.55 -8.33
N LEU A 59 3.54 1.03 -8.05
CA LEU A 59 4.68 1.84 -7.68
C LEU A 59 5.55 2.12 -8.90
N THR A 60 5.85 1.06 -9.67
CA THR A 60 6.58 1.16 -10.95
C THR A 60 5.86 0.25 -11.94
N LEU A 61 6.39 0.15 -13.15
CA LEU A 61 5.85 -0.78 -14.14
C LEU A 61 5.90 -2.23 -13.65
N LYS A 62 6.84 -2.55 -12.78
CA LYS A 62 7.07 -3.92 -12.31
C LYS A 62 6.61 -4.15 -10.87
N ASP A 63 6.57 -3.12 -10.08
CA ASP A 63 6.33 -3.26 -8.64
C ASP A 63 5.00 -2.67 -8.23
N ARG A 64 4.34 -3.33 -7.29
CA ARG A 64 3.07 -2.88 -6.71
C ARG A 64 3.18 -2.82 -5.20
N VAL A 65 2.45 -1.88 -4.63
CA VAL A 65 2.23 -1.82 -3.19
C VAL A 65 0.95 -2.59 -2.91
N VAL A 66 1.05 -3.59 -2.05
CA VAL A 66 -0.11 -4.41 -1.66
C VAL A 66 -0.47 -4.07 -0.23
N TYR A 67 -1.75 -3.85 0.00
CA TYR A 67 -2.22 -3.45 1.32
C TYR A 67 -3.60 -4.04 1.61
N SER A 68 -3.93 -4.12 2.90
CA SER A 68 -5.26 -4.48 3.35
C SER A 68 -5.86 -3.32 4.12
N ILE A 69 -7.19 -3.31 4.23
CA ILE A 69 -7.92 -2.21 4.86
C ILE A 69 -8.73 -2.74 6.02
N ASP A 70 -8.54 -2.15 7.19
CA ASP A 70 -9.38 -2.38 8.35
C ASP A 70 -10.28 -1.15 8.47
N GLU A 71 -11.49 -1.24 7.91
CA GLU A 71 -12.42 -0.13 7.90
C GLU A 71 -12.88 0.26 9.31
N GLN A 72 -13.09 -0.73 10.14
CA GLN A 72 -13.62 -0.51 11.48
C GLN A 72 -12.69 0.36 12.30
N ASN A 73 -11.39 0.10 12.22
CA ASN A 73 -10.38 0.84 12.97
C ASN A 73 -9.70 1.92 12.14
N ARG A 74 -10.06 2.04 10.87
CA ARG A 74 -9.49 2.98 9.91
C ARG A 74 -7.97 2.86 9.84
N ILE A 75 -7.51 1.63 9.62
CA ILE A 75 -6.09 1.33 9.49
C ILE A 75 -5.85 0.65 8.15
N VAL A 76 -4.78 1.06 7.47
CA VAL A 76 -4.29 0.39 6.28
C VAL A 76 -2.98 -0.29 6.65
N TYR A 77 -2.88 -1.58 6.34
CA TYR A 77 -1.65 -2.34 6.56
C TYR A 77 -0.94 -2.52 5.23
N ILE A 78 0.25 -1.97 5.11
CA ILE A 78 1.06 -2.16 3.91
C ILE A 78 1.73 -3.53 4.05
N LEU A 79 1.32 -4.48 3.22
CA LEU A 79 1.76 -5.87 3.31
C LEU A 79 3.01 -6.12 2.48
N ARG A 80 3.09 -5.52 1.30
CA ARG A 80 4.23 -5.62 0.42
C ARG A 80 4.43 -4.28 -0.27
N ALA A 81 5.67 -3.93 -0.53
CA ALA A 81 6.00 -2.67 -1.20
C ALA A 81 6.80 -2.89 -2.49
N ARG A 82 7.13 -4.14 -2.79
CA ARG A 82 7.86 -4.48 -3.99
C ARG A 82 7.47 -5.89 -4.37
N THR A 83 6.43 -6.01 -5.20
CA THR A 83 5.87 -7.31 -5.56
C THR A 83 5.64 -7.35 -7.05
N HIS A 84 6.12 -8.42 -7.68
CA HIS A 84 5.87 -8.67 -9.09
C HIS A 84 4.64 -9.54 -9.21
N TYR A 85 3.65 -9.04 -9.94
CA TYR A 85 2.51 -9.83 -10.34
C TYR A 85 2.57 -10.03 -11.83
N GLU A 86 2.48 -11.25 -12.19
CA GLU A 86 2.38 -11.59 -13.59
C GLU A 86 0.92 -11.87 -13.97
#